data_f2e6eba0fd29b6b3625fd3539eb8e58e
#
_entry.id   f2e6eba0fd29b6b3625fd3539eb8e58e
#
_cell.length_a   1.000
_cell.length_b   1.000
_cell.length_c   1.000
_cell.angle_alpha   90.00
_cell.angle_beta   90.00
_cell.angle_gamma   90.00
#
_symmetry.space_group_name_H-M   'P 1'
#
loop_
_entity.id
_entity.type
_entity.pdbx_description
1 polymer ?
#
loop_
_entity_poly.entity_id
_entity_poly.type
_entity_poly.pdbx_seq_one_letter_code
_entity_poly.pdbx_strand_id
1 'polypeptide(L)'
;MERSTFSGPSAQVARNIPAIRLSHALPLVTRASGCYRGGALAASNLKVRLLTAAVVVPPLMWLLFLGPAWGFFALVLAAAAIAADELFRMTHPGDGVARAIGIVTTLATGICLYRWGGDPRALLTLLFVVPLLGLLVPLWRLGEIPTAALRTFAGVTGPLYIGGMLTALALLRRDAGSVGPHYVFMCLTFAWLADTGGYFFGRFLGKRKLYEAVSPKKTRAGFVGALLGALVGGLLGHFYYLRSIPLAHVVPLALVAGALGQCGDLVESLLKRSTGIKDSGSIVPGHGGMLDRIDALIIVAPVVYLYTLWVGVGH
;
A
#
# COMPACT_ATOMS: atom_id res chain seq x y z
N MET A 1 8.95 -52.02 -46.20
CA MET A 1 7.85 -51.72 -45.26
C MET A 1 8.42 -51.84 -43.84
N GLU A 2 9.17 -50.84 -43.42
CA GLU A 2 9.75 -50.81 -42.06
C GLU A 2 9.09 -49.66 -41.30
N ARG A 3 8.45 -49.97 -40.19
CA ARG A 3 7.89 -49.00 -39.25
C ARG A 3 9.00 -48.63 -38.25
N SER A 4 9.55 -47.45 -38.35
CA SER A 4 10.43 -46.88 -37.30
C SER A 4 9.54 -46.30 -36.18
N THR A 5 9.66 -46.89 -34.98
CA THR A 5 9.08 -46.39 -33.76
C THR A 5 10.00 -45.30 -33.19
N PHE A 6 9.54 -44.07 -33.20
CA PHE A 6 10.19 -42.93 -32.54
C PHE A 6 9.89 -42.96 -31.04
N SER A 7 10.84 -43.39 -30.22
CA SER A 7 10.77 -43.25 -28.76
C SER A 7 11.36 -41.89 -28.33
N GLY A 8 10.49 -40.99 -27.90
CA GLY A 8 10.88 -39.65 -27.39
C GLY A 8 11.51 -39.71 -25.98
N PRO A 9 12.46 -38.82 -25.67
CA PRO A 9 13.13 -38.77 -24.37
C PRO A 9 12.42 -37.88 -23.39
N SER A 10 11.23 -38.28 -22.87
CA SER A 10 10.44 -37.47 -21.95
C SER A 10 10.26 -38.04 -20.52
N ALA A 11 10.94 -39.13 -20.20
CA ALA A 11 10.77 -39.80 -18.89
C ALA A 11 11.93 -39.69 -17.90
N GLN A 12 13.07 -39.04 -18.30
CA GLN A 12 14.26 -39.00 -17.48
C GLN A 12 14.59 -37.63 -16.82
N VAL A 13 13.91 -36.56 -17.19
CA VAL A 13 14.14 -35.22 -16.63
C VAL A 13 13.48 -34.99 -15.27
N ALA A 14 12.49 -35.83 -14.89
CA ALA A 14 11.71 -35.63 -13.68
C ALA A 14 12.35 -36.24 -12.39
N ARG A 15 13.55 -36.84 -12.43
CA ARG A 15 14.12 -37.57 -11.28
C ARG A 15 15.27 -36.88 -10.54
N ASN A 16 15.67 -35.69 -10.91
CA ASN A 16 16.83 -35.01 -10.29
C ASN A 16 16.51 -33.63 -9.71
N ILE A 17 15.36 -33.52 -9.03
CA ILE A 17 15.15 -32.35 -8.14
C ILE A 17 15.57 -32.82 -6.74
N PRO A 18 16.66 -32.33 -6.16
CA PRO A 18 17.02 -32.67 -4.78
C PRO A 18 15.94 -32.14 -3.85
N ALA A 19 15.34 -33.05 -3.07
CA ALA A 19 14.44 -32.66 -1.99
C ALA A 19 15.21 -31.79 -1.01
N ILE A 20 14.87 -30.51 -0.95
CA ILE A 20 15.36 -29.59 0.08
C ILE A 20 14.79 -30.08 1.41
N ARG A 21 15.63 -30.80 2.18
CA ARG A 21 15.31 -31.14 3.58
C ARG A 21 15.27 -29.86 4.38
N LEU A 22 14.07 -29.36 4.68
CA LEU A 22 13.83 -28.37 5.71
C LEU A 22 14.03 -29.04 7.09
N SER A 23 15.29 -29.20 7.51
CA SER A 23 15.67 -29.62 8.85
C SER A 23 16.18 -28.40 9.64
N HIS A 24 15.29 -27.49 9.98
CA HIS A 24 15.51 -26.64 11.15
C HIS A 24 14.34 -26.87 12.10
N ALA A 25 14.60 -27.71 13.09
CA ALA A 25 13.75 -27.92 14.26
C ALA A 25 13.55 -26.56 14.95
N LEU A 26 12.32 -26.08 14.93
CA LEU A 26 11.91 -24.96 15.76
C LEU A 26 12.00 -25.39 17.24
N PRO A 27 12.65 -24.61 18.12
CA PRO A 27 12.64 -24.92 19.54
C PRO A 27 11.19 -24.86 20.06
N LEU A 28 10.78 -25.90 20.78
CA LEU A 28 9.55 -25.97 21.54
C LEU A 28 9.51 -24.81 22.53
N VAL A 29 8.75 -23.76 22.19
CA VAL A 29 8.41 -22.68 23.13
C VAL A 29 7.45 -23.27 24.17
N THR A 30 7.98 -23.54 25.36
CA THR A 30 7.22 -23.90 26.55
C THR A 30 6.13 -22.84 26.79
N ARG A 31 4.88 -23.27 26.75
CA ARG A 31 3.72 -22.45 27.17
C ARG A 31 3.88 -22.07 28.65
N ALA A 32 4.36 -20.86 28.90
CA ALA A 32 4.15 -20.21 30.19
C ALA A 32 2.68 -19.79 30.25
N SER A 33 1.93 -20.41 31.14
CA SER A 33 0.56 -20.06 31.53
C SER A 33 0.58 -18.72 32.28
N GLY A 34 0.55 -17.62 31.53
CA GLY A 34 0.43 -16.25 32.05
C GLY A 34 -1.03 -15.87 32.19
N CYS A 35 -1.48 -15.72 33.41
CA CYS A 35 -2.80 -15.28 33.86
C CYS A 35 -3.28 -14.01 33.12
N TYR A 36 -4.52 -14.04 32.66
CA TYR A 36 -5.22 -12.98 31.93
C TYR A 36 -5.23 -11.65 32.72
N ARG A 37 -4.42 -10.68 32.29
CA ARG A 37 -4.60 -9.24 32.56
C ARG A 37 -5.06 -8.53 31.28
N GLY A 38 -6.08 -9.05 30.59
CA GLY A 38 -6.46 -8.59 29.25
C GLY A 38 -7.25 -7.27 29.20
N GLY A 39 -7.88 -6.84 30.26
CA GLY A 39 -8.77 -5.67 30.23
C GLY A 39 -8.07 -4.31 30.30
N ALA A 40 -7.06 -4.16 31.15
CA ALA A 40 -6.36 -2.89 31.38
C ALA A 40 -5.45 -2.50 30.20
N LEU A 41 -4.79 -3.49 29.55
CA LEU A 41 -3.92 -3.28 28.39
C LEU A 41 -4.72 -2.91 27.12
N ALA A 42 -5.92 -3.46 26.95
CA ALA A 42 -6.80 -3.11 25.84
C ALA A 42 -7.36 -1.69 25.96
N ALA A 43 -7.72 -1.27 27.16
CA ALA A 43 -8.21 0.10 27.43
C ALA A 43 -7.11 1.16 27.28
N SER A 44 -5.85 0.84 27.66
CA SER A 44 -4.71 1.73 27.45
C SER A 44 -4.40 1.93 25.96
N ASN A 45 -4.46 0.86 25.16
CA ASN A 45 -4.27 0.94 23.72
C ASN A 45 -5.35 1.76 23.01
N LEU A 46 -6.61 1.67 23.44
CA LEU A 46 -7.69 2.48 22.86
C LEU A 46 -7.51 3.97 23.16
N LYS A 47 -7.14 4.32 24.41
CA LYS A 47 -6.87 5.71 24.78
C LYS A 47 -5.72 6.31 23.96
N VAL A 48 -4.61 5.57 23.80
CA VAL A 48 -3.48 6.00 22.97
C VAL A 48 -3.93 6.23 21.52
N ARG A 49 -4.71 5.34 20.95
CA ARG A 49 -5.22 5.48 19.57
C ARG A 49 -6.12 6.69 19.41
N LEU A 50 -7.06 6.92 20.33
CA LEU A 50 -7.96 8.07 20.30
C LEU A 50 -7.17 9.38 20.46
N LEU A 51 -6.20 9.41 21.36
CA LEU A 51 -5.34 10.58 21.57
C LEU A 51 -4.49 10.87 20.31
N THR A 52 -3.89 9.85 19.71
CA THR A 52 -3.12 10.00 18.46
C THR A 52 -4.01 10.54 17.35
N ALA A 53 -5.22 10.00 17.17
CA ALA A 53 -6.16 10.50 16.18
C ALA A 53 -6.57 11.96 16.46
N ALA A 54 -6.86 12.31 17.73
CA ALA A 54 -7.23 13.67 18.12
C ALA A 54 -6.11 14.70 17.90
N VAL A 55 -4.85 14.27 17.97
CA VAL A 55 -3.68 15.14 17.72
C VAL A 55 -3.36 15.24 16.24
N VAL A 56 -3.50 14.15 15.46
CA VAL A 56 -3.07 14.10 14.06
C VAL A 56 -4.16 14.57 13.09
N VAL A 57 -5.43 14.20 13.32
CA VAL A 57 -6.50 14.49 12.37
C VAL A 57 -6.82 15.98 12.23
N PRO A 58 -6.91 16.81 13.30
CA PRO A 58 -7.21 18.23 13.13
C PRO A 58 -6.15 19.00 12.32
N PRO A 59 -4.82 18.87 12.57
CA PRO A 59 -3.82 19.51 11.72
C PRO A 59 -3.85 19.02 10.28
N LEU A 60 -4.09 17.72 10.05
CA LEU A 60 -4.25 17.16 8.71
C LEU A 60 -5.42 17.81 7.97
N MET A 61 -6.59 17.91 8.62
CA MET A 61 -7.78 18.53 8.03
C MET A 61 -7.57 20.04 7.80
N TRP A 62 -6.95 20.73 8.74
CA TRP A 62 -6.59 22.13 8.56
C TRP A 62 -5.67 22.33 7.34
N LEU A 63 -4.61 21.52 7.24
CA LEU A 63 -3.66 21.61 6.13
C LEU A 63 -4.33 21.24 4.79
N LEU A 64 -5.22 20.25 4.81
CA LEU A 64 -5.95 19.80 3.62
C LEU A 64 -6.90 20.87 3.10
N PHE A 65 -7.71 21.48 3.95
CA PHE A 65 -8.78 22.40 3.52
C PHE A 65 -8.34 23.87 3.48
N LEU A 66 -7.51 24.31 4.42
CA LEU A 66 -7.13 25.71 4.63
C LEU A 66 -5.66 25.99 4.30
N GLY A 67 -4.81 24.97 4.33
CA GLY A 67 -3.39 25.13 4.05
C GLY A 67 -3.08 25.26 2.55
N PRO A 68 -1.86 25.74 2.21
CA PRO A 68 -1.42 25.80 0.82
C PRO A 68 -1.17 24.41 0.24
N ALA A 69 -1.40 24.21 -1.06
CA ALA A 69 -1.22 22.92 -1.72
C ALA A 69 0.21 22.35 -1.58
N TRP A 70 1.23 23.21 -1.60
CA TRP A 70 2.62 22.79 -1.37
C TRP A 70 2.86 22.29 0.06
N GLY A 71 2.17 22.82 1.05
CA GLY A 71 2.24 22.37 2.43
C GLY A 71 1.66 20.97 2.58
N PHE A 72 0.52 20.69 1.94
CA PHE A 72 -0.04 19.34 1.88
C PHE A 72 0.89 18.38 1.12
N PHE A 73 1.52 18.80 0.03
CA PHE A 73 2.53 18.00 -0.66
C PHE A 73 3.72 17.68 0.23
N ALA A 74 4.22 18.65 1.02
CA ALA A 74 5.30 18.39 1.98
C ALA A 74 4.91 17.31 3.01
N LEU A 75 3.67 17.30 3.49
CA LEU A 75 3.16 16.24 4.37
C LEU A 75 3.14 14.88 3.66
N VAL A 76 2.67 14.83 2.40
CA VAL A 76 2.68 13.60 1.58
C VAL A 76 4.11 13.10 1.36
N LEU A 77 5.07 13.98 1.08
CA LEU A 77 6.49 13.62 0.96
C LEU A 77 7.08 13.10 2.26
N ALA A 78 6.72 13.68 3.41
CA ALA A 78 7.17 13.19 4.70
C ALA A 78 6.63 11.77 4.97
N ALA A 79 5.35 11.52 4.69
CA ALA A 79 4.76 10.18 4.78
C ALA A 79 5.45 9.20 3.82
N ALA A 80 5.72 9.63 2.57
CA ALA A 80 6.44 8.83 1.58
C ALA A 80 7.87 8.50 2.02
N ALA A 81 8.59 9.45 2.64
CA ALA A 81 9.93 9.22 3.17
C ALA A 81 9.95 8.14 4.24
N ILE A 82 9.01 8.20 5.19
CA ILE A 82 8.87 7.23 6.28
C ILE A 82 8.48 5.86 5.72
N ALA A 83 7.49 5.79 4.82
CA ALA A 83 7.05 4.54 4.21
C ALA A 83 8.14 3.91 3.33
N ALA A 84 8.91 4.71 2.60
CA ALA A 84 10.06 4.25 1.83
C ALA A 84 11.15 3.70 2.74
N ASP A 85 11.45 4.39 3.85
CA ASP A 85 12.39 3.92 4.84
C ASP A 85 11.99 2.54 5.40
N GLU A 86 10.72 2.36 5.74
CA GLU A 86 10.18 1.08 6.19
C GLU A 86 10.32 0.00 5.10
N LEU A 87 9.92 0.29 3.85
CA LEU A 87 10.04 -0.66 2.75
C LEU A 87 11.50 -1.06 2.48
N PHE A 88 12.41 -0.09 2.38
CA PHE A 88 13.81 -0.38 2.09
C PHE A 88 14.55 -0.99 3.27
N ARG A 89 14.12 -0.75 4.51
CA ARG A 89 14.62 -1.47 5.69
C ARG A 89 14.27 -2.96 5.63
N MET A 90 13.07 -3.30 5.20
CA MET A 90 12.61 -4.68 5.06
C MET A 90 13.35 -5.44 3.94
N THR A 91 13.56 -4.76 2.81
CA THR A 91 14.08 -5.40 1.59
C THR A 91 15.60 -5.33 1.45
N HIS A 92 16.25 -4.39 2.15
CA HIS A 92 17.71 -4.18 2.13
C HIS A 92 18.29 -4.20 3.55
N PRO A 93 18.13 -5.31 4.32
CA PRO A 93 18.65 -5.39 5.68
C PRO A 93 20.17 -5.20 5.69
N GLY A 94 20.67 -4.30 6.56
CA GLY A 94 22.10 -4.04 6.71
C GLY A 94 22.75 -3.16 5.62
N ASP A 95 22.05 -2.84 4.52
CA ASP A 95 22.60 -1.99 3.45
C ASP A 95 22.02 -0.55 3.52
N GLY A 96 22.65 0.28 4.35
CA GLY A 96 22.25 1.67 4.52
C GLY A 96 22.36 2.52 3.25
N VAL A 97 23.31 2.21 2.35
CA VAL A 97 23.51 2.96 1.11
C VAL A 97 22.38 2.64 0.11
N ALA A 98 22.08 1.37 -0.14
CA ALA A 98 20.98 1.00 -1.02
C ALA A 98 19.64 1.54 -0.49
N ARG A 99 19.42 1.48 0.82
CA ARG A 99 18.25 2.08 1.49
C ARG A 99 18.17 3.60 1.24
N ALA A 100 19.25 4.34 1.42
CA ALA A 100 19.29 5.78 1.18
C ALA A 100 18.99 6.12 -0.29
N ILE A 101 19.57 5.38 -1.24
CA ILE A 101 19.29 5.54 -2.68
C ILE A 101 17.81 5.30 -2.96
N GLY A 102 17.22 4.24 -2.41
CA GLY A 102 15.80 3.93 -2.56
C GLY A 102 14.90 5.04 -2.03
N ILE A 103 15.19 5.60 -0.85
CA ILE A 103 14.44 6.73 -0.28
C ILE A 103 14.56 7.95 -1.18
N VAL A 104 15.77 8.31 -1.58
CA VAL A 104 16.01 9.47 -2.45
C VAL A 104 15.29 9.32 -3.79
N THR A 105 15.36 8.14 -4.41
CA THR A 105 14.65 7.86 -5.67
C THR A 105 13.13 7.96 -5.50
N THR A 106 12.60 7.48 -4.37
CA THR A 106 11.16 7.59 -4.03
C THR A 106 10.74 9.05 -3.92
N LEU A 107 11.48 9.86 -3.19
CA LEU A 107 11.19 11.29 -3.03
C LEU A 107 11.36 12.05 -4.35
N ALA A 108 12.43 11.77 -5.10
CA ALA A 108 12.66 12.36 -6.42
C ALA A 108 11.52 12.05 -7.39
N THR A 109 10.99 10.82 -7.37
CA THR A 109 9.81 10.42 -8.16
C THR A 109 8.59 11.26 -7.80
N GLY A 110 8.28 11.40 -6.51
CA GLY A 110 7.16 12.23 -6.05
C GLY A 110 7.32 13.70 -6.42
N ILE A 111 8.52 14.27 -6.22
CA ILE A 111 8.82 15.67 -6.58
C ILE A 111 8.71 15.88 -8.09
N CYS A 112 9.27 14.97 -8.88
CA CYS A 112 9.22 15.03 -10.33
C CYS A 112 7.77 15.03 -10.84
N LEU A 113 6.93 14.11 -10.36
CA LEU A 113 5.52 14.05 -10.72
C LEU A 113 4.76 15.30 -10.25
N TYR A 114 5.02 15.79 -9.05
CA TYR A 114 4.32 16.97 -8.56
C TYR A 114 4.70 18.23 -9.34
N ARG A 115 5.97 18.40 -9.76
CA ARG A 115 6.44 19.60 -10.44
C ARG A 115 6.27 19.55 -11.96
N TRP A 116 6.47 18.39 -12.56
CA TRP A 116 6.56 18.21 -14.02
C TRP A 116 5.71 17.06 -14.56
N GLY A 117 4.71 16.58 -13.79
CA GLY A 117 3.85 15.46 -14.22
C GLY A 117 3.07 15.70 -15.52
N GLY A 118 2.89 16.97 -15.93
CA GLY A 118 2.32 17.31 -17.23
C GLY A 118 3.34 17.32 -18.40
N ASP A 119 4.64 17.19 -18.13
CA ASP A 119 5.67 17.14 -19.18
C ASP A 119 5.98 15.67 -19.56
N PRO A 120 5.74 15.27 -20.83
CA PRO A 120 6.04 13.91 -21.29
C PRO A 120 7.53 13.54 -21.12
N ARG A 121 8.45 14.50 -21.17
CA ARG A 121 9.90 14.24 -20.98
C ARG A 121 10.18 13.81 -19.54
N ALA A 122 9.54 14.47 -18.57
CA ALA A 122 9.67 14.08 -17.15
C ALA A 122 9.12 12.69 -16.90
N LEU A 123 7.96 12.36 -17.48
CA LEU A 123 7.37 11.03 -17.36
C LEU A 123 8.24 9.94 -18.00
N LEU A 124 8.79 10.17 -19.19
CA LEU A 124 9.73 9.26 -19.85
C LEU A 124 11.02 9.11 -19.04
N THR A 125 11.53 10.20 -18.45
CA THR A 125 12.70 10.14 -17.57
C THR A 125 12.44 9.23 -16.37
N LEU A 126 11.30 9.36 -15.69
CA LEU A 126 10.95 8.48 -14.60
C LEU A 126 10.80 7.03 -15.06
N LEU A 127 10.15 6.82 -16.21
CA LEU A 127 9.92 5.47 -16.77
C LEU A 127 11.23 4.73 -17.05
N PHE A 128 12.30 5.42 -17.43
CA PHE A 128 13.59 4.80 -17.71
C PHE A 128 14.56 4.83 -16.53
N VAL A 129 14.66 5.96 -15.82
CA VAL A 129 15.66 6.14 -14.76
C VAL A 129 15.31 5.31 -13.51
N VAL A 130 14.05 5.25 -13.11
CA VAL A 130 13.66 4.49 -11.92
C VAL A 130 13.95 2.99 -12.07
N PRO A 131 13.51 2.30 -13.15
CA PRO A 131 13.86 0.91 -13.35
C PRO A 131 15.37 0.69 -13.50
N LEU A 132 16.07 1.58 -14.21
CA LEU A 132 17.52 1.49 -14.39
C LEU A 132 18.26 1.51 -13.03
N LEU A 133 17.92 2.44 -12.14
CA LEU A 133 18.48 2.50 -10.80
C LEU A 133 18.13 1.26 -9.98
N GLY A 134 16.86 0.81 -10.04
CA GLY A 134 16.40 -0.40 -9.35
C GLY A 134 17.13 -1.68 -9.80
N LEU A 135 17.56 -1.74 -11.07
CA LEU A 135 18.34 -2.85 -11.60
C LEU A 135 19.83 -2.74 -11.24
N LEU A 136 20.42 -1.54 -11.35
CA LEU A 136 21.85 -1.36 -11.19
C LEU A 136 22.31 -1.32 -9.73
N VAL A 137 21.48 -0.78 -8.81
CA VAL A 137 21.85 -0.67 -7.40
C VAL A 137 22.11 -2.04 -6.76
N PRO A 138 21.23 -3.07 -6.90
CA PRO A 138 21.51 -4.40 -6.39
C PRO A 138 22.73 -5.08 -7.04
N LEU A 139 23.04 -4.76 -8.29
CA LEU A 139 24.24 -5.25 -8.97
C LEU A 139 25.52 -4.62 -8.39
N TRP A 140 25.50 -3.30 -8.18
CA TRP A 140 26.63 -2.57 -7.56
C TRP A 140 26.79 -2.89 -6.08
N ARG A 141 25.68 -3.02 -5.37
CA ARG A 141 25.61 -3.37 -3.94
C ARG A 141 25.20 -4.83 -3.78
N LEU A 142 26.01 -5.73 -4.30
CA LEU A 142 25.71 -7.15 -4.31
C LEU A 142 25.68 -7.69 -2.87
N GLY A 143 24.47 -7.93 -2.37
CA GLY A 143 24.24 -8.63 -1.12
C GLY A 143 24.12 -10.15 -1.35
N GLU A 144 23.27 -10.80 -0.55
CA GLU A 144 22.99 -12.22 -0.75
C GLU A 144 22.20 -12.43 -2.06
N ILE A 145 22.71 -13.30 -2.95
CA ILE A 145 22.10 -13.62 -4.24
C ILE A 145 20.63 -14.07 -4.12
N PRO A 146 20.23 -14.90 -3.14
CA PRO A 146 18.83 -15.29 -2.97
C PRO A 146 17.86 -14.11 -2.75
N THR A 147 18.34 -12.99 -2.22
CA THR A 147 17.53 -11.78 -1.99
C THR A 147 17.59 -10.77 -3.14
N ALA A 148 18.44 -10.99 -4.14
CA ALA A 148 18.67 -10.03 -5.21
C ALA A 148 17.41 -9.69 -5.99
N ALA A 149 16.57 -10.68 -6.32
CA ALA A 149 15.29 -10.44 -7.01
C ALA A 149 14.34 -9.55 -6.21
N LEU A 150 14.21 -9.78 -4.90
CA LEU A 150 13.38 -8.94 -4.00
C LEU A 150 13.92 -7.51 -3.90
N ARG A 151 15.25 -7.36 -3.80
CA ARG A 151 15.91 -6.05 -3.73
C ARG A 151 15.74 -5.27 -5.03
N THR A 152 15.91 -5.93 -6.17
CA THR A 152 15.66 -5.34 -7.49
C THR A 152 14.19 -4.93 -7.63
N PHE A 153 13.27 -5.82 -7.29
CA PHE A 153 11.84 -5.52 -7.30
C PHE A 153 11.51 -4.30 -6.44
N ALA A 154 11.99 -4.25 -5.21
CA ALA A 154 11.77 -3.11 -4.32
C ALA A 154 12.40 -1.82 -4.85
N GLY A 155 13.60 -1.89 -5.45
CA GLY A 155 14.28 -0.76 -6.06
C GLY A 155 13.54 -0.15 -7.25
N VAL A 156 12.83 -0.97 -8.03
CA VAL A 156 12.00 -0.52 -9.16
C VAL A 156 10.61 -0.09 -8.68
N THR A 157 9.94 -0.94 -7.92
CA THR A 157 8.53 -0.72 -7.58
C THR A 157 8.35 0.23 -6.40
N GLY A 158 9.27 0.28 -5.43
CA GLY A 158 9.17 1.14 -4.27
C GLY A 158 9.00 2.63 -4.61
N PRO A 159 9.87 3.22 -5.45
CA PRO A 159 9.72 4.61 -5.90
C PRO A 159 8.41 4.88 -6.64
N LEU A 160 7.94 3.96 -7.48
CA LEU A 160 6.69 4.10 -8.22
C LEU A 160 5.48 3.90 -7.30
N TYR A 161 5.51 2.88 -6.46
CA TYR A 161 4.43 2.53 -5.54
C TYR A 161 4.24 3.61 -4.47
N ILE A 162 5.32 3.98 -3.75
CA ILE A 162 5.21 4.98 -2.68
C ILE A 162 5.30 6.39 -3.27
N GLY A 163 6.40 6.72 -3.97
CA GLY A 163 6.64 8.06 -4.49
C GLY A 163 5.63 8.47 -5.56
N GLY A 164 5.35 7.56 -6.50
CA GLY A 164 4.43 7.82 -7.60
C GLY A 164 2.97 7.85 -7.13
N MET A 165 2.48 6.72 -6.62
CA MET A 165 1.05 6.57 -6.34
C MET A 165 0.58 7.44 -5.17
N LEU A 166 1.34 7.56 -4.08
CA LEU A 166 0.95 8.42 -2.97
C LEU A 166 0.91 9.91 -3.34
N THR A 167 1.78 10.34 -4.28
CA THR A 167 1.78 11.73 -4.79
C THR A 167 0.46 12.09 -5.46
N ALA A 168 -0.33 11.13 -5.94
CA ALA A 168 -1.66 11.40 -6.48
C ALA A 168 -2.58 12.16 -5.51
N LEU A 169 -2.43 11.99 -4.18
CA LEU A 169 -3.15 12.81 -3.20
C LEU A 169 -2.79 14.31 -3.33
N ALA A 170 -1.51 14.61 -3.49
CA ALA A 170 -1.05 15.98 -3.64
C ALA A 170 -1.42 16.57 -5.01
N LEU A 171 -1.44 15.75 -6.05
CA LEU A 171 -1.93 16.14 -7.37
C LEU A 171 -3.43 16.43 -7.35
N LEU A 172 -4.24 15.57 -6.72
CA LEU A 172 -5.67 15.85 -6.50
C LEU A 172 -5.88 17.21 -5.81
N ARG A 173 -5.10 17.46 -4.75
CA ARG A 173 -5.20 18.73 -3.99
C ARG A 173 -4.83 19.94 -4.83
N ARG A 174 -3.88 19.80 -5.75
CA ARG A 174 -3.38 20.89 -6.61
C ARG A 174 -4.23 21.08 -7.86
N ASP A 175 -4.51 19.99 -8.60
CA ASP A 175 -5.00 20.04 -9.97
C ASP A 175 -6.53 20.18 -10.06
N ALA A 176 -7.27 19.70 -9.04
CA ALA A 176 -8.71 19.82 -9.00
C ALA A 176 -9.22 21.17 -8.41
N GLY A 177 -8.35 22.17 -8.29
CA GLY A 177 -8.70 23.53 -7.86
C GLY A 177 -9.39 23.58 -6.49
N SER A 178 -10.50 24.30 -6.38
CA SER A 178 -11.23 24.48 -5.11
C SER A 178 -11.86 23.21 -4.57
N VAL A 179 -12.14 22.22 -5.42
CA VAL A 179 -12.69 20.91 -5.02
C VAL A 179 -11.63 19.86 -4.74
N GLY A 180 -10.35 20.17 -4.97
CA GLY A 180 -9.22 19.28 -4.72
C GLY A 180 -9.20 18.69 -3.30
N PRO A 181 -9.36 19.49 -2.23
CA PRO A 181 -9.46 18.99 -0.85
C PRO A 181 -10.55 17.95 -0.66
N HIS A 182 -11.68 18.12 -1.33
CA HIS A 182 -12.83 17.22 -1.22
C HIS A 182 -12.55 15.88 -1.90
N TYR A 183 -11.82 15.85 -3.02
CA TYR A 183 -11.37 14.59 -3.66
C TYR A 183 -10.38 13.84 -2.77
N VAL A 184 -9.42 14.54 -2.15
CA VAL A 184 -8.51 13.93 -1.18
C VAL A 184 -9.29 13.38 0.01
N PHE A 185 -10.25 14.13 0.54
CA PHE A 185 -11.10 13.68 1.63
C PHE A 185 -11.96 12.48 1.23
N MET A 186 -12.39 12.40 -0.03
CA MET A 186 -13.07 11.23 -0.56
C MET A 186 -12.15 9.99 -0.59
N CYS A 187 -10.87 10.11 -0.93
CA CYS A 187 -9.92 9.01 -0.81
C CYS A 187 -9.81 8.51 0.64
N LEU A 188 -9.74 9.43 1.62
CA LEU A 188 -9.72 9.09 3.04
C LEU A 188 -11.00 8.38 3.48
N THR A 189 -12.17 8.88 3.05
CA THR A 189 -13.46 8.25 3.42
C THR A 189 -13.61 6.87 2.78
N PHE A 190 -13.16 6.67 1.54
CA PHE A 190 -13.12 5.34 0.93
C PHE A 190 -12.29 4.36 1.75
N ALA A 191 -11.05 4.73 2.11
CA ALA A 191 -10.16 3.86 2.89
C ALA A 191 -10.75 3.57 4.28
N TRP A 192 -11.15 4.60 5.05
CA TRP A 192 -11.63 4.43 6.41
C TRP A 192 -12.93 3.65 6.51
N LEU A 193 -13.88 3.92 5.62
CA LEU A 193 -15.17 3.23 5.64
C LEU A 193 -15.06 1.81 5.05
N ALA A 194 -14.17 1.59 4.08
CA ALA A 194 -13.86 0.25 3.62
C ALA A 194 -13.25 -0.61 4.74
N ASP A 195 -12.30 -0.08 5.50
CA ASP A 195 -11.70 -0.79 6.64
C ASP A 195 -12.74 -1.07 7.74
N THR A 196 -13.57 -0.07 8.04
CA THR A 196 -14.65 -0.22 9.02
C THR A 196 -15.65 -1.29 8.60
N GLY A 197 -16.15 -1.21 7.37
CA GLY A 197 -17.07 -2.20 6.80
C GLY A 197 -16.44 -3.59 6.74
N GLY A 198 -15.18 -3.66 6.28
CA GLY A 198 -14.39 -4.89 6.24
C GLY A 198 -14.24 -5.56 7.61
N TYR A 199 -13.96 -4.76 8.64
CA TYR A 199 -13.86 -5.25 10.01
C TYR A 199 -15.19 -5.79 10.54
N PHE A 200 -16.28 -5.03 10.44
CA PHE A 200 -17.57 -5.45 10.98
C PHE A 200 -18.12 -6.68 10.26
N PHE A 201 -18.18 -6.65 8.93
CA PHE A 201 -18.65 -7.81 8.16
C PHE A 201 -17.75 -9.02 8.31
N GLY A 202 -16.42 -8.80 8.34
CA GLY A 202 -15.46 -9.86 8.57
C GLY A 202 -15.61 -10.54 9.92
N ARG A 203 -15.87 -9.74 10.97
CA ARG A 203 -16.03 -10.24 12.34
C ARG A 203 -17.35 -10.98 12.56
N PHE A 204 -18.46 -10.43 12.07
CA PHE A 204 -19.78 -10.98 12.37
C PHE A 204 -20.27 -12.01 11.35
N LEU A 205 -19.88 -11.88 10.07
CA LEU A 205 -20.35 -12.73 8.98
C LEU A 205 -19.24 -13.56 8.34
N GLY A 206 -17.97 -13.33 8.71
CA GLY A 206 -16.80 -13.92 8.06
C GLY A 206 -16.57 -15.38 8.45
N LYS A 207 -17.03 -16.32 7.61
CA LYS A 207 -16.77 -17.76 7.75
C LYS A 207 -15.65 -18.26 6.84
N ARG A 208 -15.58 -17.76 5.59
CA ARG A 208 -14.59 -18.19 4.58
C ARG A 208 -13.47 -17.19 4.49
N LYS A 209 -12.21 -17.66 4.52
CA LYS A 209 -11.02 -16.83 4.36
C LYS A 209 -10.96 -16.25 2.94
N LEU A 210 -10.38 -15.06 2.81
CA LEU A 210 -10.14 -14.41 1.52
C LEU A 210 -8.83 -14.92 0.89
N TYR A 211 -7.73 -14.79 1.65
CA TYR A 211 -6.40 -15.22 1.22
C TYR A 211 -5.56 -15.59 2.46
N GLU A 212 -5.69 -16.85 2.88
CA GLU A 212 -5.15 -17.31 4.18
C GLU A 212 -3.64 -17.26 4.28
N ALA A 213 -2.94 -17.57 3.18
CA ALA A 213 -1.46 -17.57 3.13
C ALA A 213 -0.85 -16.18 3.36
N VAL A 214 -1.54 -15.11 2.98
CA VAL A 214 -1.04 -13.73 3.08
C VAL A 214 -1.60 -13.04 4.31
N SER A 215 -2.92 -13.11 4.49
CA SER A 215 -3.64 -12.46 5.59
C SER A 215 -4.71 -13.36 6.17
N PRO A 216 -4.39 -14.19 7.20
CA PRO A 216 -5.30 -15.19 7.75
C PRO A 216 -6.54 -14.60 8.45
N LYS A 217 -6.55 -13.30 8.73
CA LYS A 217 -7.68 -12.61 9.34
C LYS A 217 -8.70 -12.10 8.34
N LYS A 218 -8.31 -11.87 7.07
CA LYS A 218 -9.23 -11.37 6.04
C LYS A 218 -10.20 -12.45 5.58
N THR A 219 -11.48 -12.08 5.40
CA THR A 219 -12.57 -12.97 4.99
C THR A 219 -13.29 -12.44 3.76
N ARG A 220 -13.97 -13.32 3.01
CA ARG A 220 -14.77 -12.92 1.85
C ARG A 220 -15.92 -11.99 2.24
N ALA A 221 -16.57 -12.24 3.38
CA ALA A 221 -17.60 -11.34 3.90
C ALA A 221 -17.01 -9.96 4.25
N GLY A 222 -15.79 -9.92 4.82
CA GLY A 222 -15.07 -8.67 5.06
C GLY A 222 -14.79 -7.90 3.77
N PHE A 223 -14.41 -8.59 2.69
CA PHE A 223 -14.22 -7.95 1.38
C PHE A 223 -15.51 -7.28 0.88
N VAL A 224 -16.65 -7.99 0.93
CA VAL A 224 -17.95 -7.42 0.56
C VAL A 224 -18.30 -6.23 1.47
N GLY A 225 -18.05 -6.36 2.78
CA GLY A 225 -18.24 -5.26 3.74
C GLY A 225 -17.38 -4.02 3.43
N ALA A 226 -16.15 -4.24 2.94
CA ALA A 226 -15.27 -3.15 2.52
C ALA A 226 -15.83 -2.43 1.27
N LEU A 227 -16.37 -3.16 0.29
CA LEU A 227 -17.02 -2.56 -0.87
C LEU A 227 -18.25 -1.74 -0.47
N LEU A 228 -19.07 -2.26 0.43
CA LEU A 228 -20.23 -1.53 0.95
C LEU A 228 -19.80 -0.30 1.75
N GLY A 229 -18.74 -0.39 2.54
CA GLY A 229 -18.17 0.75 3.26
C GLY A 229 -17.66 1.84 2.32
N ALA A 230 -16.92 1.47 1.29
CA ALA A 230 -16.47 2.42 0.26
C ALA A 230 -17.66 3.07 -0.47
N LEU A 231 -18.70 2.29 -0.80
CA LEU A 231 -19.92 2.80 -1.42
C LEU A 231 -20.61 3.83 -0.52
N VAL A 232 -20.74 3.54 0.78
CA VAL A 232 -21.26 4.51 1.75
C VAL A 232 -20.39 5.78 1.76
N GLY A 233 -19.07 5.65 1.72
CA GLY A 233 -18.13 6.78 1.62
C GLY A 233 -18.37 7.64 0.38
N GLY A 234 -18.56 7.01 -0.77
CA GLY A 234 -18.88 7.70 -2.02
C GLY A 234 -20.22 8.43 -1.98
N LEU A 235 -21.26 7.77 -1.44
CA LEU A 235 -22.58 8.39 -1.26
C LEU A 235 -22.53 9.58 -0.30
N LEU A 236 -21.82 9.46 0.83
CA LEU A 236 -21.57 10.58 1.73
C LEU A 236 -20.84 11.72 0.99
N GLY A 237 -19.84 11.41 0.18
CA GLY A 237 -19.18 12.40 -0.68
C GLY A 237 -20.16 13.13 -1.57
N HIS A 238 -20.95 12.40 -2.33
CA HIS A 238 -21.94 12.96 -3.26
C HIS A 238 -22.96 13.85 -2.57
N PHE A 239 -23.55 13.42 -1.44
CA PHE A 239 -24.62 14.18 -0.80
C PHE A 239 -24.15 15.37 0.03
N TYR A 240 -22.96 15.34 0.62
CA TYR A 240 -22.55 16.32 1.61
C TYR A 240 -21.47 17.30 1.14
N TYR A 241 -20.42 16.84 0.41
CA TYR A 241 -19.27 17.71 0.15
C TYR A 241 -18.74 17.69 -1.30
N LEU A 242 -19.19 16.77 -2.16
CA LEU A 242 -18.71 16.67 -3.56
C LEU A 242 -19.89 16.37 -4.50
N ARG A 243 -20.89 17.25 -4.48
CA ARG A 243 -22.14 17.12 -5.25
C ARG A 243 -21.93 17.22 -6.78
N SER A 244 -20.78 17.71 -7.21
CA SER A 244 -20.42 17.85 -8.63
C SER A 244 -20.24 16.50 -9.35
N ILE A 245 -19.95 15.40 -8.62
CA ILE A 245 -19.81 14.08 -9.22
C ILE A 245 -21.20 13.45 -9.39
N PRO A 246 -21.62 13.08 -10.62
CA PRO A 246 -22.88 12.37 -10.84
C PRO A 246 -22.91 11.03 -10.09
N LEU A 247 -24.07 10.66 -9.57
CA LEU A 247 -24.25 9.40 -8.82
C LEU A 247 -23.85 8.17 -9.66
N ALA A 248 -24.09 8.23 -10.98
CA ALA A 248 -23.68 7.20 -11.93
C ALA A 248 -22.17 6.97 -11.96
N HIS A 249 -21.35 7.97 -11.58
CA HIS A 249 -19.90 7.85 -11.47
C HIS A 249 -19.44 7.49 -10.05
N VAL A 250 -20.15 7.97 -9.03
CA VAL A 250 -19.82 7.71 -7.62
C VAL A 250 -19.84 6.22 -7.31
N VAL A 251 -20.87 5.50 -7.77
CA VAL A 251 -21.03 4.07 -7.49
C VAL A 251 -19.88 3.24 -8.04
N PRO A 252 -19.57 3.28 -9.37
CA PRO A 252 -18.43 2.50 -9.88
C PRO A 252 -17.10 2.96 -9.31
N LEU A 253 -16.88 4.26 -9.10
CA LEU A 253 -15.64 4.77 -8.51
C LEU A 253 -15.42 4.23 -7.10
N ALA A 254 -16.46 4.25 -6.25
CA ALA A 254 -16.40 3.73 -4.89
C ALA A 254 -16.12 2.22 -4.86
N LEU A 255 -16.79 1.45 -5.73
CA LEU A 255 -16.58 0.00 -5.80
C LEU A 255 -15.16 -0.34 -6.27
N VAL A 256 -14.66 0.34 -7.31
CA VAL A 256 -13.29 0.16 -7.81
C VAL A 256 -12.27 0.58 -6.75
N ALA A 257 -12.43 1.76 -6.13
CA ALA A 257 -11.54 2.23 -5.08
C ALA A 257 -11.53 1.30 -3.86
N GLY A 258 -12.71 0.82 -3.44
CA GLY A 258 -12.84 -0.12 -2.33
C GLY A 258 -12.19 -1.48 -2.63
N ALA A 259 -12.40 -2.03 -3.83
CA ALA A 259 -11.80 -3.30 -4.25
C ALA A 259 -10.27 -3.19 -4.33
N LEU A 260 -9.77 -2.16 -5.02
CA LEU A 260 -8.34 -1.95 -5.21
C LEU A 260 -7.64 -1.54 -3.91
N GLY A 261 -8.29 -0.77 -3.01
CA GLY A 261 -7.77 -0.48 -1.67
C GLY A 261 -7.56 -1.74 -0.84
N GLN A 262 -8.50 -2.70 -0.90
CA GLN A 262 -8.31 -4.02 -0.25
C GLN A 262 -7.19 -4.84 -0.88
N CYS A 263 -6.96 -4.69 -2.19
CA CYS A 263 -5.80 -5.28 -2.87
C CYS A 263 -4.49 -4.63 -2.38
N GLY A 264 -4.48 -3.31 -2.15
CA GLY A 264 -3.33 -2.58 -1.61
C GLY A 264 -2.85 -3.13 -0.26
N ASP A 265 -3.77 -3.29 0.70
CA ASP A 265 -3.48 -3.91 2.00
C ASP A 265 -3.00 -5.39 1.83
N LEU A 266 -3.54 -6.15 0.86
CA LEU A 266 -3.03 -7.50 0.59
C LEU A 266 -1.63 -7.49 -0.02
N VAL A 267 -1.32 -6.56 -0.91
CA VAL A 267 0.02 -6.38 -1.50
C VAL A 267 1.03 -6.03 -0.42
N GLU A 268 0.70 -5.08 0.45
CA GLU A 268 1.55 -4.71 1.59
C GLU A 268 1.74 -5.90 2.54
N SER A 269 0.67 -6.63 2.85
CA SER A 269 0.75 -7.86 3.64
C SER A 269 1.66 -8.91 2.99
N LEU A 270 1.58 -9.09 1.66
CA LEU A 270 2.44 -10.00 0.91
C LEU A 270 3.92 -9.60 1.00
N LEU A 271 4.23 -8.31 0.83
CA LEU A 271 5.59 -7.78 0.98
C LEU A 271 6.16 -8.05 2.38
N LYS A 272 5.37 -7.83 3.44
CA LYS A 272 5.78 -8.17 4.81
C LYS A 272 6.06 -9.67 4.99
N ARG A 273 5.22 -10.55 4.42
CA ARG A 273 5.44 -12.00 4.52
C ARG A 273 6.66 -12.45 3.73
N SER A 274 6.93 -11.89 2.55
CA SER A 274 8.12 -12.23 1.76
C SER A 274 9.43 -11.87 2.45
N THR A 275 9.42 -10.90 3.36
CA THR A 275 10.57 -10.49 4.18
C THR A 275 10.58 -11.11 5.58
N GLY A 276 9.61 -11.99 5.90
CA GLY A 276 9.52 -12.67 7.19
C GLY A 276 9.03 -11.80 8.35
N ILE A 277 8.54 -10.58 8.09
CA ILE A 277 8.06 -9.67 9.13
C ILE A 277 6.53 -9.58 9.12
N LYS A 278 5.99 -8.96 10.17
CA LYS A 278 4.54 -8.78 10.33
C LYS A 278 4.13 -7.31 10.25
N ASP A 279 4.86 -6.42 10.86
CA ASP A 279 4.57 -5.00 10.93
C ASP A 279 5.71 -4.25 10.22
N SER A 280 5.41 -3.23 9.39
CA SER A 280 6.40 -2.52 8.59
C SER A 280 7.34 -1.65 9.44
N GLY A 281 6.85 -1.16 10.58
CA GLY A 281 7.59 -0.31 11.50
C GLY A 281 6.87 -0.13 12.83
N SER A 282 7.38 0.80 13.66
CA SER A 282 6.84 1.13 14.98
C SER A 282 6.75 2.65 15.21
N ILE A 283 6.76 3.43 14.15
CA ILE A 283 6.86 4.91 14.21
C ILE A 283 5.60 5.54 14.83
N VAL A 284 4.42 4.93 14.59
CA VAL A 284 3.18 5.44 15.19
C VAL A 284 2.86 4.62 16.44
N PRO A 285 2.99 5.20 17.65
CA PRO A 285 2.72 4.49 18.89
C PRO A 285 1.34 3.81 18.89
N GLY A 286 1.31 2.50 19.12
CA GLY A 286 0.08 1.70 19.14
C GLY A 286 -0.56 1.40 17.78
N HIS A 287 0.06 1.85 16.65
CA HIS A 287 -0.52 1.71 15.32
C HIS A 287 0.37 1.01 14.28
N GLY A 288 1.62 0.64 14.60
CA GLY A 288 2.55 0.03 13.64
C GLY A 288 3.31 1.04 12.79
N GLY A 289 3.66 0.68 11.57
CA GLY A 289 4.39 1.54 10.64
C GLY A 289 3.51 2.53 9.87
N MET A 290 4.17 3.47 9.18
CA MET A 290 3.52 4.41 8.27
C MET A 290 2.96 3.68 7.06
N LEU A 291 3.71 2.74 6.49
CA LEU A 291 3.27 1.94 5.34
C LEU A 291 1.99 1.16 5.67
N ASP A 292 1.89 0.56 6.88
CA ASP A 292 0.67 -0.09 7.38
C ASP A 292 -0.56 0.85 7.49
N ARG A 293 -0.37 2.17 7.44
CA ARG A 293 -1.46 3.16 7.57
C ARG A 293 -1.91 3.76 6.26
N ILE A 294 -1.06 3.72 5.25
CA ILE A 294 -1.33 4.32 3.94
C ILE A 294 -1.47 3.30 2.82
N ASP A 295 -1.37 2.02 3.11
CA ASP A 295 -1.43 0.90 2.15
C ASP A 295 -2.64 0.97 1.20
N ALA A 296 -3.84 1.15 1.74
CA ALA A 296 -5.05 1.36 0.97
C ALA A 296 -5.02 2.70 0.21
N LEU A 297 -4.53 3.79 0.85
CA LEU A 297 -4.49 5.13 0.25
C LEU A 297 -3.54 5.21 -0.94
N ILE A 298 -2.40 4.50 -0.89
CA ILE A 298 -1.45 4.43 -2.01
C ILE A 298 -2.14 3.97 -3.30
N ILE A 299 -3.11 3.06 -3.19
CA ILE A 299 -3.85 2.55 -4.35
C ILE A 299 -5.11 3.38 -4.66
N VAL A 300 -5.84 3.81 -3.65
CA VAL A 300 -7.08 4.59 -3.83
C VAL A 300 -6.81 5.94 -4.46
N ALA A 301 -5.72 6.62 -4.06
CA ALA A 301 -5.40 7.95 -4.55
C ALA A 301 -5.22 8.03 -6.07
N PRO A 302 -4.41 7.18 -6.74
CA PRO A 302 -4.28 7.19 -8.19
C PRO A 302 -5.58 6.80 -8.90
N VAL A 303 -6.43 5.94 -8.32
CA VAL A 303 -7.75 5.61 -8.91
C VAL A 303 -8.62 6.85 -8.99
N VAL A 304 -8.71 7.62 -7.91
CA VAL A 304 -9.49 8.87 -7.88
C VAL A 304 -8.85 9.95 -8.76
N TYR A 305 -7.51 10.04 -8.77
CA TYR A 305 -6.80 11.00 -9.62
C TYR A 305 -7.02 10.70 -11.11
N LEU A 306 -6.89 9.44 -11.53
CA LEU A 306 -7.17 9.03 -12.90
C LEU A 306 -8.63 9.31 -13.28
N TYR A 307 -9.58 9.09 -12.37
CA TYR A 307 -10.96 9.48 -12.60
C TYR A 307 -11.07 10.98 -12.93
N THR A 308 -10.41 11.86 -12.16
CA THR A 308 -10.47 13.31 -12.42
C THR A 308 -9.82 13.70 -13.75
N LEU A 309 -8.77 13.01 -14.18
CA LEU A 309 -8.10 13.26 -15.46
C LEU A 309 -8.94 12.85 -16.68
N TRP A 310 -9.62 11.69 -16.61
CA TRP A 310 -10.29 11.12 -17.76
C TRP A 310 -11.76 11.52 -17.89
N VAL A 311 -12.44 11.73 -16.78
CA VAL A 311 -13.88 12.07 -16.79
C VAL A 311 -14.08 13.58 -16.76
N GLY A 312 -13.06 14.36 -16.42
CA GLY A 312 -13.12 15.81 -16.33
C GLY A 312 -13.88 16.24 -15.07
N VAL A 313 -13.18 16.82 -14.11
CA VAL A 313 -13.83 17.69 -13.15
C VAL A 313 -14.12 18.95 -13.97
N GLY A 314 -15.40 19.28 -14.17
CA GLY A 314 -15.78 20.49 -14.90
C GLY A 314 -14.95 21.70 -14.40
N HIS A 315 -14.08 22.19 -15.28
CA HIS A 315 -13.36 23.43 -15.10
C HIS A 315 -14.32 24.59 -15.13
#